data_00cf78627792e7dd996370f861b75e69
#
_entry.id   00cf78627792e7dd996370f861b75e69
#
_cell.length_a   1.000
_cell.length_b   1.000
_cell.length_c   1.000
_cell.angle_alpha   90.00
_cell.angle_beta   90.00
_cell.angle_gamma   90.00
#
_symmetry.space_group_name_H-M   'P 1'
#
loop_
_entity.id
_entity.type
_entity.pdbx_description
1 polymer ?
#
loop_
_entity_poly.entity_id
_entity_poly.type
_entity_poly.pdbx_seq_one_letter_code
_entity_poly.pdbx_strand_id
1 'polypeptide(L)'
;NLYSLIDELTPYYDGFEGTIEKVDDDKFKTYGSYSENRNKITVTSIPINLSIEKFKERLEDLLEKKIIKNLKNHSTKNTVNFEFTKTDNFDVKMMKLETSLNTTNMVLFNDEGKIQKFNTVDEIIETFCEHRYNCYITRKTTTLKTFKTDRKWLLNKKRFITNVVDGYLIIHLRPEEDII
;
A
#
# COMPACT_ATOMS: atom_id res chain seq x y z
N ASN A 1 -18.58 -13.21 -3.87
CA ASN A 1 -18.98 -12.81 -2.52
C ASN A 1 -17.82 -12.10 -1.85
N LEU A 2 -17.87 -10.77 -1.73
CA LEU A 2 -16.78 -9.97 -1.15
C LEU A 2 -16.49 -10.34 0.32
N TYR A 3 -17.52 -10.81 1.03
CA TYR A 3 -17.42 -11.21 2.44
C TYR A 3 -16.58 -12.47 2.67
N SER A 4 -16.43 -13.35 1.69
CA SER A 4 -15.61 -14.57 1.86
C SER A 4 -14.09 -14.31 1.76
N LEU A 5 -13.67 -13.08 1.49
CA LEU A 5 -12.26 -12.66 1.43
C LEU A 5 -11.78 -12.01 2.72
N ILE A 6 -12.69 -11.80 3.70
CA ILE A 6 -12.40 -11.05 4.92
C ILE A 6 -11.84 -11.97 6.03
N ASP A 7 -12.10 -13.27 5.98
CA ASP A 7 -11.86 -14.21 7.08
C ASP A 7 -10.39 -14.42 7.51
N GLU A 8 -9.39 -13.95 6.73
CA GLU A 8 -7.97 -14.14 7.02
C GLU A 8 -7.10 -12.90 6.76
N LEU A 9 -7.61 -11.72 7.07
CA LEU A 9 -6.83 -10.50 6.87
C LEU A 9 -5.74 -10.34 7.92
N THR A 10 -4.51 -10.21 7.45
CA THR A 10 -3.37 -9.81 8.26
C THR A 10 -2.91 -8.41 7.89
N PRO A 11 -2.40 -7.60 8.84
CA PRO A 11 -1.84 -6.30 8.52
C PRO A 11 -0.75 -6.41 7.46
N TYR A 12 -0.78 -5.52 6.48
CA TYR A 12 0.23 -5.43 5.43
C TYR A 12 1.02 -4.13 5.55
N TYR A 13 2.33 -4.25 5.41
CA TYR A 13 3.25 -3.11 5.37
C TYR A 13 4.20 -3.26 4.19
N ASP A 14 4.23 -2.26 3.34
CA ASP A 14 5.11 -2.26 2.16
C ASP A 14 6.59 -2.26 2.56
N GLY A 15 7.36 -3.16 1.94
CA GLY A 15 8.78 -3.33 2.23
C GLY A 15 9.12 -4.06 3.54
N PHE A 16 8.12 -4.57 4.28
CA PHE A 16 8.35 -5.38 5.46
C PHE A 16 8.58 -6.86 5.08
N GLU A 17 9.75 -7.39 5.41
CA GLU A 17 10.16 -8.77 5.10
C GLU A 17 10.12 -9.70 6.34
N GLY A 18 9.59 -9.22 7.46
CA GLY A 18 9.39 -10.02 8.67
C GLY A 18 8.08 -10.81 8.65
N THR A 19 7.74 -11.40 9.79
CA THR A 19 6.48 -12.13 9.98
C THR A 19 5.51 -11.35 10.86
N ILE A 20 4.21 -11.50 10.58
CA ILE A 20 3.13 -10.95 11.39
C ILE A 20 2.26 -12.12 11.84
N GLU A 21 2.05 -12.25 13.13
CA GLU A 21 1.23 -13.29 13.73
C GLU A 21 0.07 -12.68 14.50
N LYS A 22 -1.13 -13.22 14.31
CA LYS A 22 -2.30 -12.88 15.11
C LYS A 22 -2.17 -13.54 16.48
N VAL A 23 -2.20 -12.75 17.53
CA VAL A 23 -2.12 -13.24 18.92
C VAL A 23 -3.51 -13.26 19.58
N ASP A 24 -4.32 -12.23 19.26
CA ASP A 24 -5.66 -12.03 19.77
C ASP A 24 -6.47 -11.26 18.71
N ASP A 25 -7.77 -11.10 18.88
CA ASP A 25 -8.63 -10.42 17.92
C ASP A 25 -8.18 -8.98 17.64
N ASP A 26 -7.67 -8.29 18.66
CA ASP A 26 -7.22 -6.91 18.57
C ASP A 26 -5.70 -6.76 18.63
N LYS A 27 -4.94 -7.87 18.53
CA LYS A 27 -3.49 -7.83 18.74
C LYS A 27 -2.73 -8.71 17.79
N PHE A 28 -1.75 -8.11 17.12
CA PHE A 28 -0.77 -8.80 16.30
C PHE A 28 0.63 -8.62 16.87
N LYS A 29 1.50 -9.58 16.63
CA LYS A 29 2.94 -9.48 16.87
C LYS A 29 3.67 -9.46 15.54
N THR A 30 4.67 -8.59 15.45
CA THR A 30 5.56 -8.50 14.28
C THR A 30 6.96 -8.87 14.69
N TYR A 31 7.59 -9.69 13.87
CA TYR A 31 8.94 -10.20 14.10
C TYR A 31 9.85 -9.76 12.96
N GLY A 32 11.02 -9.25 13.33
CA GLY A 32 12.09 -9.01 12.38
C GLY A 32 12.75 -10.33 11.93
N SER A 33 13.41 -10.30 10.78
CA SER A 33 14.10 -11.44 10.21
C SER A 33 15.60 -11.34 10.42
N TYR A 34 16.21 -12.44 10.80
CA TYR A 34 17.67 -12.57 10.92
C TYR A 34 18.14 -13.96 10.47
N SER A 35 19.38 -14.05 10.09
CA SER A 35 20.06 -15.31 9.82
C SER A 35 21.29 -15.44 10.71
N GLU A 36 21.56 -16.67 11.12
CA GLU A 36 22.72 -17.00 11.93
C GLU A 36 23.63 -17.99 11.18
N ASN A 37 24.90 -17.63 11.04
CA ASN A 37 25.92 -18.48 10.48
C ASN A 37 27.11 -18.59 11.45
N ARG A 38 27.22 -19.69 12.18
CA ARG A 38 28.17 -19.88 13.29
C ARG A 38 27.99 -18.79 14.36
N ASN A 39 28.96 -17.88 14.46
CA ASN A 39 28.93 -16.76 15.41
C ASN A 39 28.49 -15.43 14.75
N LYS A 40 28.23 -15.42 13.45
CA LYS A 40 27.83 -14.21 12.70
C LYS A 40 26.30 -14.15 12.59
N ILE A 41 25.74 -13.02 12.98
CA ILE A 41 24.32 -12.73 12.82
C ILE A 41 24.16 -11.64 11.77
N THR A 42 23.22 -11.84 10.86
CA THR A 42 22.82 -10.86 9.86
C THR A 42 21.34 -10.60 10.03
N VAL A 43 20.96 -9.35 10.33
CA VAL A 43 19.57 -8.91 10.47
C VAL A 43 19.15 -8.25 9.16
N THR A 44 18.10 -8.78 8.54
CA THR A 44 17.58 -8.31 7.23
C THR A 44 16.25 -7.58 7.34
N SER A 45 15.52 -7.76 8.44
CA SER A 45 14.29 -7.00 8.71
C SER A 45 14.16 -6.71 10.20
N ILE A 46 13.62 -5.55 10.52
CA ILE A 46 13.29 -5.16 11.90
C ILE A 46 11.77 -5.07 12.06
N PRO A 47 11.23 -5.25 13.28
CA PRO A 47 9.80 -5.17 13.53
C PRO A 47 9.21 -3.84 13.11
N ILE A 48 7.93 -3.86 12.77
CA ILE A 48 7.16 -2.64 12.50
C ILE A 48 7.16 -1.74 13.74
N ASN A 49 7.16 -0.42 13.53
CA ASN A 49 7.29 0.62 14.56
C ASN A 49 8.68 0.72 15.24
N LEU A 50 9.68 -0.01 14.76
CA LEU A 50 11.07 0.18 15.17
C LEU A 50 11.86 0.88 14.05
N SER A 51 12.44 2.05 14.32
CA SER A 51 13.28 2.72 13.33
C SER A 51 14.68 2.10 13.25
N ILE A 52 15.30 2.23 12.06
CA ILE A 52 16.67 1.73 11.82
C ILE A 52 17.65 2.39 12.81
N GLU A 53 17.47 3.69 13.10
CA GLU A 53 18.31 4.43 14.04
C GLU A 53 18.21 3.85 15.45
N LYS A 54 17.00 3.64 15.97
CA LYS A 54 16.79 3.06 17.30
C LYS A 54 17.32 1.63 17.40
N PHE A 55 17.23 0.86 16.33
CA PHE A 55 17.80 -0.48 16.29
C PHE A 55 19.34 -0.42 16.29
N LYS A 56 19.93 0.50 15.52
CA LYS A 56 21.37 0.76 15.51
C LYS A 56 21.89 1.14 16.89
N GLU A 57 21.27 2.12 17.56
CA GLU A 57 21.62 2.53 18.94
C GLU A 57 21.62 1.32 19.88
N ARG A 58 20.61 0.45 19.78
CA ARG A 58 20.56 -0.78 20.60
C ARG A 58 21.71 -1.73 20.33
N LEU A 59 22.12 -1.90 19.07
CA LEU A 59 23.27 -2.73 18.73
C LEU A 59 24.58 -2.09 19.20
N GLU A 60 24.71 -0.75 19.16
CA GLU A 60 25.85 -0.02 19.68
C GLU A 60 25.97 -0.18 21.21
N ASP A 61 24.86 -0.13 21.95
CA ASP A 61 24.83 -0.43 23.39
C ASP A 61 25.31 -1.87 23.70
N LEU A 62 24.91 -2.84 22.86
CA LEU A 62 25.38 -4.22 23.01
C LEU A 62 26.88 -4.36 22.70
N LEU A 63 27.38 -3.58 21.76
CA LEU A 63 28.79 -3.52 21.40
C LEU A 63 29.63 -2.92 22.54
N GLU A 64 29.18 -1.81 23.15
CA GLU A 64 29.84 -1.19 24.32
C GLU A 64 29.91 -2.13 25.52
N LYS A 65 28.84 -2.89 25.75
CA LYS A 65 28.76 -3.93 26.78
C LYS A 65 29.58 -5.20 26.43
N LYS A 66 30.25 -5.22 25.27
CA LYS A 66 31.04 -6.35 24.77
C LYS A 66 30.25 -7.66 24.60
N ILE A 67 28.92 -7.57 24.44
CA ILE A 67 28.02 -8.70 24.19
C ILE A 67 28.09 -9.11 22.72
N ILE A 68 28.33 -8.15 21.84
CA ILE A 68 28.57 -8.38 20.40
C ILE A 68 29.90 -7.75 19.98
N LYS A 69 30.40 -8.15 18.81
CA LYS A 69 31.65 -7.65 18.19
C LYS A 69 31.45 -7.39 16.71
N ASN A 70 32.33 -6.58 16.12
CA ASN A 70 32.40 -6.36 14.66
C ASN A 70 31.07 -5.91 14.05
N LEU A 71 30.38 -4.98 14.69
CA LEU A 71 29.13 -4.42 14.16
C LEU A 71 29.39 -3.66 12.84
N LYS A 72 28.65 -4.05 11.80
CA LYS A 72 28.62 -3.40 10.50
C LYS A 72 27.19 -3.04 10.14
N ASN A 73 26.99 -1.85 9.63
CA ASN A 73 25.70 -1.38 9.15
C ASN A 73 25.79 -1.15 7.63
N HIS A 74 25.07 -1.94 6.86
CA HIS A 74 24.92 -1.84 5.42
C HIS A 74 23.49 -1.42 5.03
N SER A 75 22.70 -0.96 6.01
CA SER A 75 21.32 -0.53 5.77
C SER A 75 21.29 0.73 4.91
N THR A 76 20.26 0.82 4.08
CA THR A 76 19.92 2.02 3.30
C THR A 76 18.62 2.62 3.85
N LYS A 77 18.08 3.65 3.19
CA LYS A 77 16.79 4.23 3.57
C LYS A 77 15.64 3.21 3.50
N ASN A 78 15.72 2.24 2.59
CA ASN A 78 14.63 1.30 2.30
C ASN A 78 14.98 -0.17 2.64
N THR A 79 16.20 -0.45 3.03
CA THR A 79 16.65 -1.83 3.31
C THR A 79 17.38 -1.88 4.63
N VAL A 80 17.12 -2.94 5.40
CA VAL A 80 17.80 -3.23 6.66
C VAL A 80 18.86 -4.29 6.43
N ASN A 81 20.10 -4.00 6.82
CA ASN A 81 21.17 -4.98 6.79
C ASN A 81 22.22 -4.65 7.85
N PHE A 82 22.15 -5.35 8.98
CA PHE A 82 23.13 -5.27 10.07
C PHE A 82 23.85 -6.59 10.21
N GLU A 83 25.15 -6.55 10.28
CA GLU A 83 25.99 -7.72 10.54
C GLU A 83 26.81 -7.54 11.81
N PHE A 84 26.85 -8.55 12.65
CA PHE A 84 27.72 -8.56 13.83
C PHE A 84 28.10 -9.97 14.25
N THR A 85 29.09 -10.08 15.12
CA THR A 85 29.54 -11.35 15.69
C THR A 85 29.04 -11.45 17.13
N LYS A 86 28.32 -12.52 17.45
CA LYS A 86 27.84 -12.78 18.81
C LYS A 86 28.97 -13.31 19.71
N THR A 87 28.88 -13.06 21.01
CA THR A 87 29.70 -13.69 22.05
C THR A 87 28.87 -14.74 22.80
N ASP A 88 29.51 -15.49 23.72
CA ASP A 88 28.83 -16.52 24.51
C ASP A 88 27.71 -15.94 25.42
N ASN A 89 27.78 -14.65 25.73
CA ASN A 89 26.79 -13.95 26.57
C ASN A 89 25.63 -13.36 25.76
N PHE A 90 25.59 -13.57 24.47
CA PHE A 90 24.55 -13.01 23.60
C PHE A 90 23.30 -13.90 23.59
N ASP A 91 22.13 -13.29 23.81
CA ASP A 91 20.81 -13.88 23.58
C ASP A 91 20.08 -13.10 22.49
N VAL A 92 19.41 -13.80 21.58
CA VAL A 92 18.60 -13.23 20.49
C VAL A 92 17.54 -12.25 21.03
N LYS A 93 17.00 -12.50 22.21
CA LYS A 93 16.03 -11.61 22.88
C LYS A 93 16.58 -10.21 23.15
N MET A 94 17.90 -10.07 23.25
CA MET A 94 18.54 -8.77 23.48
C MET A 94 18.39 -7.83 22.26
N MET A 95 18.23 -8.38 21.06
CA MET A 95 17.93 -7.59 19.85
C MET A 95 16.53 -6.95 19.89
N LYS A 96 15.59 -7.54 20.66
CA LYS A 96 14.18 -7.11 20.71
C LYS A 96 13.56 -7.01 19.31
N LEU A 97 13.72 -8.05 18.52
CA LEU A 97 13.16 -8.17 17.17
C LEU A 97 11.67 -8.55 17.19
N GLU A 98 10.93 -8.10 18.20
CA GLU A 98 9.48 -8.31 18.26
C GLU A 98 8.81 -7.02 18.76
N THR A 99 7.67 -6.65 18.15
CA THR A 99 6.79 -5.58 18.60
C THR A 99 5.34 -6.00 18.46
N SER A 100 4.47 -5.33 19.23
CA SER A 100 3.02 -5.56 19.16
C SER A 100 2.34 -4.44 18.37
N LEU A 101 1.36 -4.83 17.57
CA LEU A 101 0.41 -3.94 16.91
C LEU A 101 -0.97 -4.17 17.52
N ASN A 102 -1.64 -3.11 17.92
CA ASN A 102 -3.00 -3.16 18.45
C ASN A 102 -3.96 -2.50 17.47
N THR A 103 -5.12 -3.12 17.26
CA THR A 103 -6.19 -2.64 16.39
C THR A 103 -7.37 -2.02 17.18
N THR A 104 -7.15 -1.63 18.42
CA THR A 104 -8.18 -1.08 19.31
C THR A 104 -8.55 0.39 19.04
N ASN A 105 -7.71 1.13 18.31
CA ASN A 105 -7.93 2.55 18.05
C ASN A 105 -8.06 2.82 16.54
N MET A 106 -9.13 2.27 15.95
CA MET A 106 -9.43 2.44 14.53
C MET A 106 -10.36 3.63 14.32
N VAL A 107 -9.78 4.84 14.24
CA VAL A 107 -10.50 6.08 13.96
C VAL A 107 -10.13 6.56 12.57
N LEU A 108 -11.10 6.56 11.66
CA LEU A 108 -10.93 6.89 10.24
C LEU A 108 -12.03 7.85 9.79
N PHE A 109 -11.88 8.37 8.58
CA PHE A 109 -12.96 9.10 7.92
C PHE A 109 -13.94 8.12 7.28
N ASN A 110 -15.24 8.36 7.47
CA ASN A 110 -16.29 7.63 6.77
C ASN A 110 -16.47 8.20 5.34
N ASP A 111 -17.42 7.63 4.58
CA ASP A 111 -17.76 8.02 3.22
C ASP A 111 -18.26 9.48 3.08
N GLU A 112 -18.79 10.06 4.17
CA GLU A 112 -19.19 11.48 4.24
C GLU A 112 -18.03 12.42 4.60
N GLY A 113 -16.82 11.90 4.85
CA GLY A 113 -15.67 12.67 5.31
C GLY A 113 -15.73 13.09 6.79
N LYS A 114 -16.56 12.42 7.59
CA LYS A 114 -16.66 12.63 9.05
C LYS A 114 -15.79 11.61 9.78
N ILE A 115 -15.20 12.02 10.90
CA ILE A 115 -14.43 11.13 11.77
C ILE A 115 -15.38 10.13 12.42
N GLN A 116 -15.07 8.85 12.27
CA GLN A 116 -15.81 7.73 12.82
C GLN A 116 -14.86 6.73 13.48
N LYS A 117 -15.25 6.21 14.64
CA LYS A 117 -14.55 5.07 15.27
C LYS A 117 -15.21 3.77 14.79
N PHE A 118 -14.35 2.88 14.27
CA PHE A 118 -14.74 1.53 13.88
C PHE A 118 -14.32 0.53 14.96
N ASN A 119 -15.11 -0.50 15.18
CA ASN A 119 -14.82 -1.51 16.20
C ASN A 119 -14.01 -2.68 15.64
N THR A 120 -14.21 -3.02 14.36
CA THR A 120 -13.53 -4.13 13.67
C THR A 120 -12.99 -3.69 12.32
N VAL A 121 -11.99 -4.41 11.82
CA VAL A 121 -11.46 -4.22 10.46
C VAL A 121 -12.54 -4.55 9.42
N ASP A 122 -13.39 -5.53 9.71
CA ASP A 122 -14.46 -5.96 8.82
C ASP A 122 -15.48 -4.83 8.59
N GLU A 123 -15.86 -4.11 9.64
CA GLU A 123 -16.73 -2.93 9.55
C GLU A 123 -16.15 -1.85 8.62
N ILE A 124 -14.83 -1.63 8.68
CA ILE A 124 -14.14 -0.68 7.79
C ILE A 124 -14.24 -1.15 6.33
N ILE A 125 -13.99 -2.44 6.09
CA ILE A 125 -13.99 -3.01 4.74
C ILE A 125 -15.40 -3.03 4.16
N GLU A 126 -16.40 -3.39 4.93
CA GLU A 126 -17.80 -3.37 4.51
C GLU A 126 -18.23 -1.97 4.09
N THR A 127 -17.99 -0.96 4.94
CA THR A 127 -18.29 0.44 4.63
C THR A 127 -17.58 0.91 3.36
N PHE A 128 -16.29 0.59 3.22
CA PHE A 128 -15.52 0.92 2.03
C PHE A 128 -16.05 0.23 0.78
N CYS A 129 -16.36 -1.07 0.86
CA CYS A 129 -16.83 -1.87 -0.27
C CYS A 129 -18.19 -1.37 -0.79
N GLU A 130 -19.11 -1.02 0.09
CA GLU A 130 -20.41 -0.47 -0.27
C GLU A 130 -20.27 0.88 -0.99
N HIS A 131 -19.51 1.80 -0.42
CA HIS A 131 -19.23 3.08 -1.05
C HIS A 131 -18.54 2.90 -2.40
N ARG A 132 -17.52 2.05 -2.48
CA ARG A 132 -16.76 1.78 -3.70
C ARG A 132 -17.61 1.17 -4.81
N TYR A 133 -18.52 0.26 -4.45
CA TYR A 133 -19.45 -0.33 -5.40
C TYR A 133 -20.36 0.74 -6.04
N ASN A 134 -20.92 1.63 -5.23
CA ASN A 134 -21.74 2.75 -5.71
C ASN A 134 -20.94 3.71 -6.61
N CYS A 135 -19.68 3.97 -6.29
CA CYS A 135 -18.77 4.72 -7.15
C CYS A 135 -18.55 4.05 -8.52
N TYR A 136 -18.43 2.72 -8.57
CA TYR A 136 -18.30 1.99 -9.84
C TYR A 136 -19.55 2.07 -10.69
N ILE A 137 -20.75 1.99 -10.11
CA ILE A 137 -22.02 2.19 -10.84
C ILE A 137 -22.07 3.58 -11.46
N THR A 138 -21.75 4.61 -10.67
CA THR A 138 -21.72 6.01 -11.12
C THR A 138 -20.67 6.21 -12.22
N ARG A 139 -19.46 5.68 -12.04
CA ARG A 139 -18.40 5.73 -13.05
C ARG A 139 -18.84 5.09 -14.37
N LYS A 140 -19.44 3.89 -14.31
CA LYS A 140 -19.93 3.20 -15.50
C LYS A 140 -20.96 4.03 -16.27
N THR A 141 -21.95 4.59 -15.57
CA THR A 141 -22.99 5.45 -16.18
C THR A 141 -22.41 6.69 -16.81
N THR A 142 -21.52 7.39 -16.13
CA THR A 142 -20.85 8.60 -16.63
C THR A 142 -19.99 8.29 -17.85
N THR A 143 -19.17 7.24 -17.78
CA THR A 143 -18.31 6.81 -18.91
C THR A 143 -19.12 6.45 -20.13
N LEU A 144 -20.23 5.69 -19.96
CA LEU A 144 -21.13 5.37 -21.08
C LEU A 144 -21.77 6.63 -21.68
N LYS A 145 -22.15 7.62 -20.86
CA LYS A 145 -22.69 8.89 -21.36
C LYS A 145 -21.65 9.64 -22.19
N THR A 146 -20.42 9.73 -21.70
CA THR A 146 -19.31 10.38 -22.42
C THR A 146 -19.06 9.68 -23.76
N PHE A 147 -18.91 8.36 -23.78
CA PHE A 147 -18.69 7.62 -25.02
C PHE A 147 -19.83 7.74 -26.04
N LYS A 148 -21.09 7.82 -25.58
CA LYS A 148 -22.21 8.08 -26.48
C LYS A 148 -22.11 9.47 -27.14
N THR A 149 -21.69 10.48 -26.38
CA THR A 149 -21.47 11.84 -26.89
C THR A 149 -20.32 11.87 -27.89
N ASP A 150 -19.18 11.28 -27.53
CA ASP A 150 -17.99 11.22 -28.39
C ASP A 150 -18.29 10.46 -29.69
N ARG A 151 -19.00 9.35 -29.59
CA ARG A 151 -19.44 8.58 -30.78
C ARG A 151 -20.30 9.45 -31.69
N LYS A 152 -21.27 10.20 -31.15
CA LYS A 152 -22.12 11.10 -31.94
C LYS A 152 -21.28 12.14 -32.66
N TRP A 153 -20.36 12.76 -31.95
CA TRP A 153 -19.44 13.76 -32.50
C TRP A 153 -18.55 13.18 -33.62
N LEU A 154 -17.95 12.04 -33.39
CA LEU A 154 -17.11 11.35 -34.38
C LEU A 154 -17.88 10.90 -35.61
N LEU A 155 -19.13 10.46 -35.45
CA LEU A 155 -19.99 10.11 -36.59
C LEU A 155 -20.33 11.33 -37.43
N ASN A 156 -20.64 12.47 -36.81
CA ASN A 156 -20.88 13.73 -37.50
C ASN A 156 -19.62 14.21 -38.25
N LYS A 157 -18.47 14.15 -37.59
CA LYS A 157 -17.17 14.47 -38.22
C LYS A 157 -16.89 13.57 -39.43
N LYS A 158 -17.10 12.26 -39.28
CA LYS A 158 -16.95 11.30 -40.37
C LYS A 158 -17.88 11.69 -41.55
N ARG A 159 -19.18 11.92 -41.28
CA ARG A 159 -20.17 12.30 -42.28
C ARG A 159 -19.76 13.59 -43.01
N PHE A 160 -19.31 14.60 -42.30
CA PHE A 160 -18.84 15.85 -42.88
C PHE A 160 -17.65 15.58 -43.84
N ILE A 161 -16.62 14.88 -43.38
CA ILE A 161 -15.43 14.57 -44.20
C ILE A 161 -15.80 13.77 -45.43
N THR A 162 -16.65 12.73 -45.28
CA THR A 162 -17.07 11.91 -46.40
C THR A 162 -17.82 12.74 -47.44
N ASN A 163 -18.76 13.60 -47.06
CA ASN A 163 -19.48 14.47 -47.96
C ASN A 163 -18.58 15.45 -48.73
N VAL A 164 -17.52 15.94 -48.07
CA VAL A 164 -16.49 16.81 -48.72
C VAL A 164 -15.68 16.01 -49.74
N VAL A 165 -15.21 14.82 -49.36
CA VAL A 165 -14.40 13.95 -50.25
C VAL A 165 -15.19 13.47 -51.47
N ASP A 166 -16.45 13.09 -51.27
CA ASP A 166 -17.34 12.62 -52.33
C ASP A 166 -17.90 13.74 -53.20
N GLY A 167 -17.58 15.00 -52.89
CA GLY A 167 -18.02 16.18 -53.64
C GLY A 167 -19.45 16.59 -53.40
N TYR A 168 -20.16 15.99 -52.45
CA TYR A 168 -21.53 16.41 -52.09
C TYR A 168 -21.54 17.73 -51.31
N LEU A 169 -20.45 18.03 -50.60
CA LEU A 169 -20.28 19.28 -49.87
C LEU A 169 -19.04 20.04 -50.39
N ILE A 170 -19.28 21.15 -51.05
CA ILE A 170 -18.22 22.03 -51.57
C ILE A 170 -17.98 23.13 -50.53
N ILE A 171 -16.79 23.11 -49.90
CA ILE A 171 -16.41 24.12 -48.87
C ILE A 171 -15.48 25.21 -49.41
N HIS A 172 -14.85 24.97 -50.57
CA HIS A 172 -13.91 25.91 -51.15
C HIS A 172 -14.60 27.21 -51.61
N LEU A 173 -14.14 28.36 -51.15
CA LEU A 173 -14.67 29.72 -51.44
C LEU A 173 -16.11 29.93 -50.99
N ARG A 174 -16.65 29.17 -50.06
CA ARG A 174 -17.95 29.40 -49.42
C ARG A 174 -17.79 29.98 -48.03
N PRO A 175 -18.59 31.00 -47.64
CA PRO A 175 -18.64 31.47 -46.27
C PRO A 175 -19.14 30.35 -45.33
N GLU A 176 -18.73 30.40 -44.06
CA GLU A 176 -19.09 29.38 -43.06
C GLU A 176 -20.61 29.27 -42.86
N GLU A 177 -21.33 30.41 -42.99
CA GLU A 177 -22.79 30.51 -42.86
C GLU A 177 -23.56 29.68 -43.90
N ASP A 178 -22.94 29.44 -45.09
CA ASP A 178 -23.55 28.63 -46.17
C ASP A 178 -23.22 27.13 -46.03
N ILE A 179 -22.37 26.73 -45.07
CA ILE A 179 -21.89 25.36 -44.86
C ILE A 179 -22.56 24.68 -43.65
N ILE A 180 -23.06 25.49 -42.71
CA ILE A 180 -23.75 25.05 -41.52
C ILE A 180 -25.23 24.94 -41.80
#